data_8016a5b9c6d3b7f17df47590fd3d126d
#
_entry.id   8016a5b9c6d3b7f17df47590fd3d126d
#
_cell.length_a   1.000
_cell.length_b   1.000
_cell.length_c   1.000
_cell.angle_alpha   90.00
_cell.angle_beta   90.00
_cell.angle_gamma   90.00
#
_symmetry.space_group_name_H-M   'P 1'
#
loop_
_entity.id
_entity.type
_entity.pdbx_description
1 polymer ?
#
loop_
_entity_poly.entity_id
_entity_poly.type
_entity_poly.pdbx_seq_one_letter_code
_entity_poly.pdbx_strand_id
1 'polypeptide(L)'
;MKTSIEAVSFRDMEQDCEFRFQKDYPFWHLYTDGHKADIIFSDNEDFKSGMNLLGVCCLRSPEVKVYTFVLMNNHLHMILSGASSKVIGLFDMFRLMLQRHFARSGRVVNLKDFKCQLIRIDSLQSLRNEIVYVNRNGFIVRPDCTPFSYPWGAGASFFNPCSKLRPSVTYDSL
;
A
#
# COMPACT_ATOMS: atom_id res chain seq x y z
N MET A 1 -9.70 -1.12 -42.10
CA MET A 1 -10.51 -1.69 -41.02
C MET A 1 -10.59 -0.63 -39.92
N LYS A 2 -11.77 -0.01 -39.73
CA LYS A 2 -12.00 0.92 -38.61
C LYS A 2 -12.40 0.09 -37.40
N THR A 3 -11.53 -0.04 -36.43
CA THR A 3 -11.87 -0.59 -35.11
C THR A 3 -12.74 0.45 -34.39
N SER A 4 -14.05 0.25 -34.39
CA SER A 4 -14.96 1.02 -33.54
C SER A 4 -14.65 0.68 -32.09
N ILE A 5 -14.16 1.65 -31.36
CA ILE A 5 -14.09 1.58 -29.88
C ILE A 5 -15.57 1.70 -29.44
N GLU A 6 -16.16 0.60 -29.01
CA GLU A 6 -17.47 0.63 -28.37
C GLU A 6 -17.34 1.43 -27.06
N ALA A 7 -18.16 2.46 -26.94
CA ALA A 7 -18.23 3.25 -25.72
C ALA A 7 -18.87 2.38 -24.63
N VAL A 8 -18.07 1.92 -23.68
CA VAL A 8 -18.54 1.22 -22.48
C VAL A 8 -19.46 2.16 -21.70
N SER A 9 -20.69 1.74 -21.41
CA SER A 9 -21.64 2.59 -20.70
C SER A 9 -21.20 2.76 -19.23
N PHE A 10 -21.58 3.88 -18.62
CA PHE A 10 -21.27 4.15 -17.20
C PHE A 10 -21.88 3.07 -16.28
N ARG A 11 -23.04 2.50 -16.64
CA ARG A 11 -23.71 1.40 -15.93
C ARG A 11 -22.90 0.10 -15.99
N ASP A 12 -22.31 -0.21 -17.15
CA ASP A 12 -21.49 -1.42 -17.31
C ASP A 12 -20.22 -1.32 -16.47
N MET A 13 -19.63 -0.11 -16.36
CA MET A 13 -18.48 0.15 -15.48
C MET A 13 -18.84 -0.01 -13.99
N GLU A 14 -20.00 0.45 -13.55
CA GLU A 14 -20.44 0.28 -12.15
C GLU A 14 -20.69 -1.18 -11.82
N GLN A 15 -21.32 -1.95 -12.70
CA GLN A 15 -21.54 -3.38 -12.53
C GLN A 15 -20.22 -4.17 -12.47
N ASP A 16 -19.25 -3.84 -13.33
CA ASP A 16 -17.93 -4.47 -13.31
C ASP A 16 -17.16 -4.14 -12.01
N CYS A 17 -17.27 -2.91 -11.51
CA CYS A 17 -16.68 -2.53 -10.22
C CYS A 17 -17.32 -3.30 -9.04
N GLU A 18 -18.63 -3.45 -9.02
CA GLU A 18 -19.33 -4.19 -7.98
C GLU A 18 -18.99 -5.69 -8.04
N PHE A 19 -18.92 -6.27 -9.24
CA PHE A 19 -18.48 -7.65 -9.43
C PHE A 19 -17.06 -7.87 -8.92
N ARG A 20 -16.13 -6.95 -9.20
CA ARG A 20 -14.75 -7.04 -8.69
C ARG A 20 -14.70 -6.91 -7.19
N PHE A 21 -15.48 -6.01 -6.59
CA PHE A 21 -15.59 -5.88 -5.14
C PHE A 21 -16.02 -7.20 -4.51
N GLN A 22 -17.08 -7.82 -5.03
CA GLN A 22 -17.58 -9.10 -4.50
C GLN A 22 -16.58 -10.24 -4.68
N LYS A 23 -15.85 -10.27 -5.79
CA LYS A 23 -14.84 -11.30 -6.09
C LYS A 23 -13.64 -11.23 -5.13
N ASP A 24 -13.19 -10.03 -4.79
CA ASP A 24 -11.99 -9.82 -4.00
C ASP A 24 -12.29 -9.64 -2.49
N TYR A 25 -13.55 -9.67 -2.11
CA TYR A 25 -14.00 -9.59 -0.72
C TYR A 25 -13.45 -10.76 0.14
N PRO A 26 -13.02 -10.56 1.43
CA PRO A 26 -13.13 -9.32 2.22
C PRO A 26 -12.00 -8.33 1.98
N PHE A 27 -12.34 -7.04 2.09
CA PHE A 27 -11.40 -5.93 2.06
C PHE A 27 -11.07 -5.44 3.46
N TRP A 28 -9.85 -4.91 3.61
CA TRP A 28 -9.32 -4.42 4.86
C TRP A 28 -8.59 -3.10 4.68
N HIS A 29 -8.79 -2.18 5.62
CA HIS A 29 -7.86 -1.11 5.88
C HIS A 29 -6.90 -1.60 6.98
N LEU A 30 -5.66 -1.89 6.61
CA LEU A 30 -4.57 -2.16 7.53
C LEU A 30 -3.85 -0.85 7.81
N TYR A 31 -3.65 -0.53 9.09
CA TYR A 31 -2.87 0.64 9.49
C TYR A 31 -2.10 0.38 10.79
N THR A 32 -1.09 1.22 11.05
CA THR A 32 -0.36 1.26 12.31
C THR A 32 -0.54 2.63 12.96
N ASP A 33 -0.51 2.68 14.30
CA ASP A 33 -0.73 3.91 15.05
C ASP A 33 0.54 4.79 15.08
N GLY A 34 0.55 5.85 14.27
CA GLY A 34 1.65 6.81 14.20
C GLY A 34 1.82 7.69 15.46
N HIS A 35 0.80 7.78 16.33
CA HIS A 35 0.91 8.58 17.55
C HIS A 35 1.77 7.92 18.64
N LYS A 36 1.94 6.60 18.56
CA LYS A 36 2.67 5.81 19.55
C LYS A 36 4.03 5.30 19.07
N ALA A 37 4.20 5.22 17.76
CA ALA A 37 5.40 4.65 17.16
C ALA A 37 6.51 5.69 17.04
N ASP A 38 7.74 5.27 17.37
CA ASP A 38 8.95 6.05 17.09
C ASP A 38 9.18 6.22 15.58
N ILE A 39 10.04 7.16 15.18
CA ILE A 39 10.45 7.32 13.79
C ILE A 39 11.21 6.07 13.33
N ILE A 40 10.69 5.44 12.29
CA ILE A 40 11.26 4.23 11.68
C ILE A 40 12.10 4.60 10.45
N PHE A 41 11.52 5.43 9.57
CA PHE A 41 12.13 5.87 8.32
C PHE A 41 12.58 7.33 8.47
N SER A 42 13.88 7.54 8.65
CA SER A 42 14.46 8.85 8.97
C SER A 42 14.89 9.60 7.71
N ASP A 43 15.22 8.91 6.63
CA ASP A 43 15.71 9.47 5.38
C ASP A 43 15.22 8.68 4.16
N ASN A 44 15.59 9.14 2.96
CA ASN A 44 15.16 8.52 1.71
C ASN A 44 15.66 7.09 1.54
N GLU A 45 16.82 6.73 2.07
CA GLU A 45 17.36 5.36 1.96
C GLU A 45 16.59 4.38 2.84
N ASP A 46 16.16 4.84 4.02
CA ASP A 46 15.25 4.08 4.87
C ASP A 46 13.91 3.82 4.17
N PHE A 47 13.35 4.85 3.56
CA PHE A 47 12.10 4.71 2.81
C PHE A 47 12.25 3.78 1.61
N LYS A 48 13.33 3.88 0.82
CA LYS A 48 13.61 2.96 -0.27
C LYS A 48 13.70 1.51 0.22
N SER A 49 14.42 1.31 1.31
CA SER A 49 14.53 -0.01 1.94
C SER A 49 13.17 -0.52 2.40
N GLY A 50 12.37 0.32 3.05
CA GLY A 50 11.01 -0.02 3.46
C GLY A 50 10.11 -0.41 2.29
N MET A 51 10.14 0.38 1.20
CA MET A 51 9.40 0.10 -0.03
C MET A 51 9.81 -1.23 -0.66
N ASN A 52 11.12 -1.50 -0.77
CA ASN A 52 11.63 -2.75 -1.31
C ASN A 52 11.21 -3.96 -0.47
N LEU A 53 11.33 -3.86 0.86
CA LEU A 53 10.93 -4.91 1.78
C LEU A 53 9.42 -5.18 1.71
N LEU A 54 8.60 -4.12 1.61
CA LEU A 54 7.16 -4.26 1.43
C LEU A 54 6.83 -4.96 0.11
N GLY A 55 7.51 -4.58 -0.99
CA GLY A 55 7.38 -5.24 -2.29
C GLY A 55 7.71 -6.74 -2.22
N VAL A 56 8.79 -7.11 -1.55
CA VAL A 56 9.16 -8.52 -1.33
C VAL A 56 8.08 -9.26 -0.53
N CYS A 57 7.51 -8.63 0.51
CA CYS A 57 6.42 -9.22 1.28
C CYS A 57 5.18 -9.47 0.42
N CYS A 58 4.81 -8.51 -0.44
CA CYS A 58 3.69 -8.66 -1.37
C CYS A 58 3.92 -9.82 -2.35
N LEU A 59 5.12 -9.95 -2.92
CA LEU A 59 5.48 -11.06 -3.80
C LEU A 59 5.41 -12.43 -3.11
N ARG A 60 5.70 -12.49 -1.82
CA ARG A 60 5.65 -13.71 -1.00
C ARG A 60 4.26 -14.04 -0.45
N SER A 61 3.30 -13.14 -0.65
CA SER A 61 1.91 -13.29 -0.19
C SER A 61 0.94 -13.15 -1.36
N PRO A 62 0.99 -14.05 -2.37
CA PRO A 62 0.20 -13.92 -3.61
C PRO A 62 -1.32 -14.01 -3.36
N GLU A 63 -1.73 -14.54 -2.22
CA GLU A 63 -3.13 -14.61 -1.77
C GLU A 63 -3.67 -13.29 -1.21
N VAL A 64 -2.80 -12.29 -1.01
CA VAL A 64 -3.19 -10.95 -0.56
C VAL A 64 -3.04 -9.98 -1.73
N LYS A 65 -4.12 -9.27 -2.07
CA LYS A 65 -4.08 -8.22 -3.09
C LYS A 65 -3.98 -6.86 -2.43
N VAL A 66 -3.00 -6.06 -2.86
CA VAL A 66 -2.81 -4.69 -2.39
C VAL A 66 -3.38 -3.72 -3.42
N TYR A 67 -4.30 -2.85 -3.00
CA TYR A 67 -4.96 -1.86 -3.85
C TYR A 67 -4.31 -0.50 -3.77
N THR A 68 -3.95 -0.08 -2.57
CA THR A 68 -3.17 1.14 -2.33
C THR A 68 -2.43 1.03 -1.00
N PHE A 69 -1.40 1.85 -0.86
CA PHE A 69 -0.68 2.01 0.41
C PHE A 69 0.01 3.36 0.46
N VAL A 70 0.38 3.77 1.65
CA VAL A 70 1.29 4.88 1.92
C VAL A 70 2.18 4.53 3.10
N LEU A 71 3.48 4.69 2.90
CA LEU A 71 4.50 4.50 3.93
C LEU A 71 4.89 5.87 4.48
N MET A 72 4.67 6.08 5.77
CA MET A 72 4.99 7.30 6.48
C MET A 72 6.26 7.09 7.32
N ASN A 73 6.81 8.16 7.89
CA ASN A 73 8.04 8.07 8.67
C ASN A 73 7.97 7.12 9.88
N ASN A 74 6.79 6.89 10.44
CA ASN A 74 6.59 6.03 11.61
C ASN A 74 5.35 5.14 11.55
N HIS A 75 4.58 5.21 10.48
CA HIS A 75 3.37 4.40 10.31
C HIS A 75 3.08 4.06 8.85
N LEU A 76 2.16 3.14 8.63
CA LEU A 76 1.76 2.59 7.35
C LEU A 76 0.25 2.52 7.26
N HIS A 77 -0.30 2.86 6.10
CA HIS A 77 -1.67 2.56 5.73
C HIS A 77 -1.70 1.73 4.46
N MET A 78 -2.57 0.72 4.41
CA MET A 78 -2.77 -0.13 3.22
C MET A 78 -4.24 -0.49 3.06
N ILE A 79 -4.72 -0.52 1.82
CA ILE A 79 -5.99 -1.15 1.46
C ILE A 79 -5.67 -2.44 0.72
N LEU A 80 -6.19 -3.56 1.25
CA LEU A 80 -5.90 -4.88 0.70
C LEU A 80 -7.13 -5.79 0.81
N SER A 81 -7.11 -6.90 0.04
CA SER A 81 -8.10 -7.97 0.19
C SER A 81 -7.42 -9.33 0.40
N GLY A 82 -8.15 -10.21 1.05
CA GLY A 82 -7.71 -11.57 1.38
C GLY A 82 -8.17 -12.00 2.77
N ALA A 83 -7.86 -13.23 3.15
CA ALA A 83 -8.12 -13.72 4.51
C ALA A 83 -7.35 -12.89 5.54
N SER A 84 -7.99 -12.47 6.64
CA SER A 84 -7.37 -11.61 7.67
C SER A 84 -6.07 -12.17 8.22
N SER A 85 -5.98 -13.49 8.41
CA SER A 85 -4.75 -14.15 8.86
C SER A 85 -3.59 -13.97 7.88
N LYS A 86 -3.87 -13.97 6.56
CA LYS A 86 -2.87 -13.76 5.52
C LYS A 86 -2.44 -12.31 5.43
N VAL A 87 -3.38 -11.40 5.58
CA VAL A 87 -3.11 -9.96 5.66
C VAL A 87 -2.23 -9.62 6.87
N ILE A 88 -2.53 -10.18 8.04
CA ILE A 88 -1.70 -10.01 9.24
C ILE A 88 -0.31 -10.64 9.01
N GLY A 89 -0.24 -11.84 8.41
CA GLY A 89 1.01 -12.52 8.11
C GLY A 89 1.93 -11.73 7.18
N LEU A 90 1.36 -11.03 6.18
CA LEU A 90 2.12 -10.11 5.31
C LEU A 90 2.74 -8.97 6.15
N PHE A 91 1.97 -8.35 7.04
CA PHE A 91 2.46 -7.28 7.89
C PHE A 91 3.54 -7.77 8.87
N ASP A 92 3.33 -8.93 9.51
CA ASP A 92 4.31 -9.50 10.44
C ASP A 92 5.63 -9.83 9.75
N MET A 93 5.56 -10.34 8.52
CA MET A 93 6.73 -10.56 7.68
C MET A 93 7.46 -9.23 7.40
N PHE A 94 6.72 -8.20 7.00
CA PHE A 94 7.29 -6.87 6.74
C PHE A 94 7.98 -6.31 7.98
N ARG A 95 7.32 -6.34 9.14
CA ARG A 95 7.88 -5.89 10.41
C ARG A 95 9.15 -6.65 10.80
N LEU A 96 9.17 -7.98 10.63
CA LEU A 96 10.33 -8.81 10.88
C LEU A 96 11.50 -8.48 9.94
N MET A 97 11.20 -8.26 8.65
CA MET A 97 12.23 -7.89 7.66
C MET A 97 12.82 -6.51 7.94
N LEU A 98 11.99 -5.53 8.34
CA LEU A 98 12.47 -4.22 8.80
C LEU A 98 13.41 -4.34 9.99
N GLN A 99 13.01 -5.10 11.02
CA GLN A 99 13.85 -5.31 12.20
C GLN A 99 15.22 -5.90 11.83
N ARG A 100 15.24 -6.90 10.96
CA ARG A 100 16.48 -7.54 10.49
C ARG A 100 17.34 -6.59 9.66
N HIS A 101 16.70 -5.79 8.79
CA HIS A 101 17.38 -4.81 7.95
C HIS A 101 18.11 -3.78 8.81
N PHE A 102 17.41 -3.14 9.76
CA PHE A 102 18.01 -2.15 10.63
C PHE A 102 19.08 -2.74 11.55
N ALA A 103 18.88 -3.94 12.08
CA ALA A 103 19.89 -4.62 12.87
C ALA A 103 21.21 -4.86 12.08
N ARG A 104 21.10 -5.25 10.80
CA ARG A 104 22.27 -5.43 9.92
C ARG A 104 22.99 -4.13 9.61
N SER A 105 22.27 -3.02 9.50
CA SER A 105 22.85 -1.69 9.29
C SER A 105 23.38 -1.03 10.59
N GLY A 106 23.35 -1.73 11.70
CA GLY A 106 23.79 -1.23 13.00
C GLY A 106 22.83 -0.23 13.64
N ARG A 107 21.61 -0.05 13.09
CA ARG A 107 20.60 0.83 13.66
C ARG A 107 19.69 0.09 14.63
N VAL A 108 19.45 0.71 15.77
CA VAL A 108 18.45 0.26 16.73
C VAL A 108 17.16 1.04 16.48
N VAL A 109 16.14 0.36 15.93
CA VAL A 109 14.81 0.93 15.71
C VAL A 109 13.81 0.21 16.60
N ASN A 110 13.06 0.98 17.39
CA ASN A 110 12.03 0.42 18.26
C ASN A 110 10.74 0.18 17.45
N LEU A 111 10.43 -1.07 17.16
CA LEU A 111 9.22 -1.50 16.49
C LEU A 111 8.14 -2.03 17.44
N LYS A 112 8.26 -1.76 18.76
CA LYS A 112 7.32 -2.30 19.77
C LYS A 112 5.88 -1.89 19.49
N ASP A 113 5.67 -0.62 19.12
CA ASP A 113 4.37 -0.03 18.89
C ASP A 113 4.00 0.04 17.39
N PHE A 114 4.87 -0.43 16.51
CA PHE A 114 4.57 -0.64 15.09
C PHE A 114 3.78 -1.95 14.94
N LYS A 115 2.49 -1.88 15.27
CA LYS A 115 1.54 -3.00 15.27
C LYS A 115 0.39 -2.68 14.33
N CYS A 116 -0.04 -3.65 13.52
CA CYS A 116 -1.17 -3.43 12.63
C CYS A 116 -2.52 -3.52 13.36
N GLN A 117 -3.43 -2.72 12.88
CA GLN A 117 -4.86 -2.80 13.14
C GLN A 117 -5.58 -3.05 11.81
N LEU A 118 -6.68 -3.78 11.84
CA LEU A 118 -7.50 -4.08 10.67
C LEU A 118 -8.91 -3.56 10.88
N ILE A 119 -9.38 -2.73 9.95
CA ILE A 119 -10.78 -2.34 9.83
C ILE A 119 -11.34 -3.01 8.59
N ARG A 120 -12.45 -3.72 8.75
CA ARG A 120 -13.15 -4.32 7.62
C ARG A 120 -13.86 -3.27 6.80
N ILE A 121 -13.81 -3.41 5.48
CA ILE A 121 -14.48 -2.54 4.52
C ILE A 121 -15.63 -3.33 3.91
N ASP A 122 -16.87 -2.89 4.20
CA ASP A 122 -18.08 -3.69 3.91
C ASP A 122 -18.87 -3.19 2.70
N SER A 123 -18.43 -2.11 2.04
CA SER A 123 -19.11 -1.60 0.84
C SER A 123 -18.13 -1.01 -0.16
N LEU A 124 -18.51 -1.00 -1.44
CA LEU A 124 -17.74 -0.38 -2.51
C LEU A 124 -17.56 1.12 -2.26
N GLN A 125 -18.56 1.81 -1.72
CA GLN A 125 -18.45 3.21 -1.38
C GLN A 125 -17.41 3.45 -0.28
N SER A 126 -17.42 2.62 0.77
CA SER A 126 -16.40 2.67 1.83
C SER A 126 -15.01 2.40 1.27
N LEU A 127 -14.87 1.42 0.36
CA LEU A 127 -13.60 1.12 -0.30
C LEU A 127 -13.05 2.34 -1.06
N ARG A 128 -13.90 3.02 -1.84
CA ARG A 128 -13.53 4.24 -2.56
C ARG A 128 -13.06 5.35 -1.61
N ASN A 129 -13.79 5.56 -0.53
CA ASN A 129 -13.46 6.56 0.49
C ASN A 129 -12.12 6.26 1.17
N GLU A 130 -11.89 4.99 1.54
CA GLU A 130 -10.65 4.55 2.18
C GLU A 130 -9.44 4.66 1.23
N ILE A 131 -9.58 4.36 -0.06
CA ILE A 131 -8.53 4.57 -1.06
C ILE A 131 -8.14 6.06 -1.12
N VAL A 132 -9.12 6.96 -1.16
CA VAL A 132 -8.89 8.41 -1.14
C VAL A 132 -8.19 8.83 0.16
N TYR A 133 -8.69 8.35 1.30
CA TYR A 133 -8.12 8.64 2.61
C TYR A 133 -6.65 8.24 2.68
N VAL A 134 -6.31 6.99 2.31
CA VAL A 134 -4.93 6.49 2.34
C VAL A 134 -4.01 7.34 1.47
N ASN A 135 -4.43 7.66 0.24
CA ASN A 135 -3.58 8.46 -0.66
C ASN A 135 -3.38 9.91 -0.21
N ARG A 136 -4.32 10.48 0.58
CA ARG A 136 -4.18 11.82 1.14
C ARG A 136 -3.16 11.94 2.27
N ASN A 137 -2.82 10.84 2.96
CA ASN A 137 -1.90 10.90 4.10
C ASN A 137 -0.53 11.47 3.73
N GLY A 138 -0.01 11.17 2.54
CA GLY A 138 1.24 11.75 2.05
C GLY A 138 1.24 13.28 1.99
N PHE A 139 0.11 13.87 1.57
CA PHE A 139 -0.09 15.33 1.52
C PHE A 139 -0.18 15.96 2.92
N ILE A 140 -0.76 15.28 3.90
CA ILE A 140 -0.89 15.79 5.28
C ILE A 140 0.47 16.02 5.91
N VAL A 141 1.43 15.12 5.67
CA VAL A 141 2.78 15.22 6.28
C VAL A 141 3.78 15.98 5.41
N ARG A 142 3.52 16.07 4.12
CA ARG A 142 4.33 16.80 3.14
C ARG A 142 3.44 17.65 2.26
N PRO A 143 3.10 18.86 2.71
CA PRO A 143 2.21 19.77 1.97
C PRO A 143 2.78 20.23 0.61
N ASP A 144 4.08 20.05 0.39
CA ASP A 144 4.77 20.26 -0.89
C ASP A 144 4.48 19.14 -1.91
N CYS A 145 3.96 17.99 -1.46
CA CYS A 145 3.54 16.88 -2.30
C CYS A 145 2.02 16.91 -2.49
N THR A 146 1.56 16.48 -3.65
CA THR A 146 0.16 16.11 -3.86
C THR A 146 -0.03 14.63 -3.48
N PRO A 147 -1.28 14.14 -3.33
CA PRO A 147 -1.53 12.70 -3.19
C PRO A 147 -0.94 11.86 -4.33
N PHE A 148 -0.65 12.48 -5.47
CA PHE A 148 -0.12 11.85 -6.68
C PHE A 148 1.41 11.92 -6.79
N SER A 149 2.06 12.78 -6.04
CA SER A 149 3.51 13.03 -6.10
C SER A 149 4.25 12.55 -4.86
N TYR A 150 3.54 12.06 -3.83
CA TYR A 150 4.18 11.50 -2.66
C TYR A 150 4.93 10.20 -3.03
N PRO A 151 6.26 10.14 -2.87
CA PRO A 151 7.07 9.07 -3.47
C PRO A 151 6.93 7.71 -2.77
N TRP A 152 6.45 7.70 -1.52
CA TRP A 152 6.41 6.51 -0.67
C TRP A 152 5.01 5.92 -0.55
N GLY A 153 4.27 5.94 -1.66
CA GLY A 153 2.91 5.40 -1.74
C GLY A 153 2.48 5.08 -3.16
N ALA A 154 1.31 4.47 -3.29
CA ALA A 154 0.75 4.05 -4.58
C ALA A 154 0.01 5.18 -5.33
N GLY A 155 -0.10 6.38 -4.75
CA GLY A 155 -0.92 7.47 -5.29
C GLY A 155 -0.63 7.82 -6.75
N ALA A 156 0.64 7.90 -7.13
CA ALA A 156 1.06 8.18 -8.50
C ALA A 156 0.53 7.16 -9.52
N SER A 157 0.40 5.89 -9.13
CA SER A 157 -0.06 4.82 -10.00
C SER A 157 -1.54 4.91 -10.34
N PHE A 158 -2.36 5.54 -9.48
CA PHE A 158 -3.80 5.70 -9.72
C PHE A 158 -4.13 6.81 -10.73
N PHE A 159 -3.28 7.84 -10.80
CA PHE A 159 -3.64 9.11 -11.44
C PHE A 159 -2.72 9.49 -12.60
N ASN A 160 -1.67 8.71 -12.85
CA ASN A 160 -0.79 8.93 -13.98
C ASN A 160 -0.90 7.79 -15.00
N PRO A 161 -1.79 7.90 -16.01
CA PRO A 161 -1.96 6.87 -17.02
C PRO A 161 -0.71 6.68 -17.90
N CYS A 162 0.20 7.67 -17.90
CA CYS A 162 1.46 7.62 -18.63
C CYS A 162 2.62 7.08 -17.80
N SER A 163 2.44 6.78 -16.52
CA SER A 163 3.49 6.18 -15.71
C SER A 163 3.73 4.75 -16.20
N LYS A 164 4.66 4.61 -17.15
CA LYS A 164 5.34 3.35 -17.47
C LYS A 164 6.27 2.93 -16.31
N LEU A 165 5.97 3.34 -15.10
CA LEU A 165 6.57 2.84 -13.89
C LEU A 165 6.03 1.44 -13.61
N ARG A 166 6.43 0.50 -14.49
CA ARG A 166 6.76 -0.81 -13.93
C ARG A 166 7.84 -0.52 -12.91
N PRO A 167 7.71 -0.87 -11.63
CA PRO A 167 8.87 -0.92 -10.78
C PRO A 167 9.86 -1.83 -11.50
N SER A 168 10.95 -1.27 -12.00
CA SER A 168 12.11 -2.03 -12.39
C SER A 168 12.68 -2.54 -11.08
N VAL A 169 12.16 -3.65 -10.61
CA VAL A 169 12.82 -4.45 -9.59
C VAL A 169 14.02 -5.05 -10.29
N THR A 170 15.11 -4.33 -10.31
CA THR A 170 16.42 -4.90 -10.62
C THR A 170 16.72 -5.80 -9.45
N TYR A 171 16.53 -7.09 -9.65
CA TYR A 171 17.09 -8.12 -8.80
C TYR A 171 18.60 -8.13 -9.08
N ASP A 172 19.33 -7.27 -8.40
CA ASP A 172 20.76 -7.51 -8.23
C ASP A 172 20.87 -8.64 -7.20
N SER A 173 21.46 -9.72 -7.68
CA SER A 173 21.72 -10.98 -7.02
C SER A 173 22.19 -10.82 -5.58
N LEU A 174 21.44 -11.40 -4.66
CA LEU A 174 21.90 -11.80 -3.33
C LEU A 174 22.59 -13.17 -3.41
#